data_7e0be24dad254a399e5a1b314eeba975
#
_entry.id   7e0be24dad254a399e5a1b314eeba975
#
_cell.length_a   1.000
_cell.length_b   1.000
_cell.length_c   1.000
_cell.angle_alpha   90.00
_cell.angle_beta   90.00
_cell.angle_gamma   90.00
#
_symmetry.space_group_name_H-M   'P 1'
#
loop_
_entity.id
_entity.type
_entity.pdbx_description
1 polymer ?
#
loop_
_entity_poly.entity_id
_entity_poly.type
_entity_poly.pdbx_seq_one_letter_code
_entity_poly.pdbx_strand_id
1 'polypeptide(L)'
;TGLADANMDRAPVVAIIGQGSTERLHKESHQIMDSISMVAPISKWAQTILSAKNVTEVVRKAFKVAETEKPGVTVIELPEDVAKEEVDENPIKPSLIRRPAADNRAINEAIELIISAKNPIILAGNGTIRKRASHRLRTLVENLGVGVINTFMGKGSVSSDNEHSLFTIGLGSGDYNNLAIDESDLVVAIGYDLVEYSPSAWNRIEKGQKNVIHIDYTPAEVDRNYLPNVEIIADLAGALYQLNNALIEKVGEKNLPLFKIKSREKARLTMLNHLNQDNNDDSFPMKPQRVLSDVRKVMNGNDIVLSDVGAHKMWVAREYNCTEPNTCLISNGFCTMGFALPGSMGAKMVFPDRKILSINGDAGFFMNVQDLETAVREKLNVVAVVWLDGEYGLIKWKQQIQFDGDHSNLKFDNPDFGTLARSLNMWGTQISSAKEFLPALEEAFKQKGPAII
;
A
#
# COMPACT_ATOMS: atom_id res chain seq x y z
N THR A 1 15.21 4.37 -6.49
CA THR A 1 14.31 3.40 -5.82
C THR A 1 12.98 4.05 -5.48
N GLY A 2 12.93 5.18 -4.70
CA GLY A 2 11.68 5.80 -4.25
C GLY A 2 10.70 6.17 -5.37
N LEU A 3 11.17 6.64 -6.53
CA LEU A 3 10.30 6.90 -7.69
C LEU A 3 9.69 5.61 -8.26
N ALA A 4 10.48 4.53 -8.35
CA ALA A 4 9.98 3.23 -8.82
C ALA A 4 8.92 2.67 -7.87
N ASP A 5 9.15 2.77 -6.56
CA ASP A 5 8.20 2.39 -5.51
C ASP A 5 6.90 3.16 -5.63
N ALA A 6 6.98 4.49 -5.65
CA ALA A 6 5.82 5.36 -5.80
C ALA A 6 5.01 5.08 -7.08
N ASN A 7 5.70 4.80 -8.20
CA ASN A 7 5.02 4.50 -9.47
C ASN A 7 4.27 3.15 -9.43
N MET A 8 4.87 2.11 -8.85
CA MET A 8 4.23 0.80 -8.68
C MET A 8 3.12 0.82 -7.64
N ASP A 9 3.29 1.59 -6.57
CA ASP A 9 2.28 1.74 -5.52
C ASP A 9 1.20 2.78 -5.86
N ARG A 10 1.22 3.31 -7.10
CA ARG A 10 0.22 4.26 -7.61
C ARG A 10 0.15 5.57 -6.80
N ALA A 11 1.27 6.00 -6.25
CA ALA A 11 1.37 7.28 -5.56
C ALA A 11 1.63 8.40 -6.57
N PRO A 12 0.81 9.47 -6.63
CA PRO A 12 1.06 10.60 -7.52
C PRO A 12 2.25 11.41 -6.99
N VAL A 13 3.33 11.45 -7.77
CA VAL A 13 4.55 12.21 -7.44
C VAL A 13 4.97 13.04 -8.63
N VAL A 14 5.31 14.30 -8.41
CA VAL A 14 6.02 15.14 -9.37
C VAL A 14 7.42 15.36 -8.85
N ALA A 15 8.41 14.75 -9.50
CA ALA A 15 9.82 14.92 -9.17
C ALA A 15 10.44 15.99 -10.07
N ILE A 16 11.22 16.89 -9.48
CA ILE A 16 11.99 17.90 -10.21
C ILE A 16 13.45 17.62 -9.97
N ILE A 17 14.21 17.38 -11.05
CA ILE A 17 15.66 17.11 -11.01
C ILE A 17 16.42 18.23 -11.71
N GLY A 18 17.54 18.63 -11.14
CA GLY A 18 18.45 19.59 -11.78
C GLY A 18 19.27 18.93 -12.87
N GLN A 19 19.67 19.71 -13.87
CA GLN A 19 20.58 19.31 -14.93
C GLN A 19 21.57 20.44 -15.22
N GLY A 20 22.75 20.13 -15.74
CA GLY A 20 23.67 21.14 -16.22
C GLY A 20 23.10 21.95 -17.39
N SER A 21 23.78 23.05 -17.77
CA SER A 21 23.33 23.91 -18.86
C SER A 21 23.08 23.16 -20.16
N THR A 22 22.05 23.58 -20.90
CA THR A 22 21.70 23.01 -22.22
C THR A 22 22.87 23.01 -23.20
N GLU A 23 23.80 23.98 -23.11
CA GLU A 23 25.01 24.07 -23.93
C GLU A 23 26.00 22.91 -23.66
N ARG A 24 25.82 22.14 -22.57
CA ARG A 24 26.72 21.04 -22.19
C ARG A 24 26.09 19.65 -22.36
N LEU A 25 24.80 19.56 -22.67
CA LEU A 25 24.08 18.27 -22.73
C LEU A 25 24.63 17.31 -23.81
N HIS A 26 25.29 17.84 -24.83
CA HIS A 26 25.83 17.05 -25.97
C HIS A 26 27.20 16.41 -25.71
N LYS A 27 27.81 16.67 -24.56
CA LYS A 27 29.17 16.22 -24.26
C LYS A 27 29.29 15.73 -22.83
N GLU A 28 30.23 14.81 -22.62
CA GLU A 28 30.61 14.37 -21.28
C GLU A 28 31.22 15.54 -20.51
N SER A 29 30.60 15.95 -19.42
CA SER A 29 31.07 17.03 -18.57
C SER A 29 30.57 16.85 -17.13
N HIS A 30 31.07 17.69 -16.21
CA HIS A 30 30.73 17.62 -14.80
C HIS A 30 29.22 17.64 -14.56
N GLN A 31 28.70 16.62 -13.84
CA GLN A 31 27.30 16.45 -13.47
C GLN A 31 26.29 16.38 -14.64
N ILE A 32 26.74 16.03 -15.83
CA ILE A 32 25.84 15.76 -16.97
C ILE A 32 25.55 14.25 -17.02
N MET A 33 24.27 13.91 -17.07
CA MET A 33 23.79 12.55 -17.23
C MET A 33 22.47 12.56 -18.00
N ASP A 34 22.18 11.52 -18.76
CA ASP A 34 20.87 11.31 -19.38
C ASP A 34 19.85 10.85 -18.33
N SER A 35 19.43 11.80 -17.51
CA SER A 35 18.50 11.54 -16.40
C SER A 35 17.12 11.12 -16.90
N ILE A 36 16.66 11.65 -18.04
CA ILE A 36 15.35 11.31 -18.61
C ILE A 36 15.29 9.85 -19.02
N SER A 37 16.30 9.34 -19.74
CA SER A 37 16.35 7.91 -20.09
C SER A 37 16.45 7.00 -18.86
N MET A 38 17.13 7.45 -17.80
CA MET A 38 17.23 6.72 -16.55
C MET A 38 15.89 6.59 -15.83
N VAL A 39 15.07 7.64 -15.81
CA VAL A 39 13.79 7.64 -15.07
C VAL A 39 12.58 7.23 -15.92
N ALA A 40 12.70 7.20 -17.24
CA ALA A 40 11.60 6.86 -18.14
C ALA A 40 10.91 5.53 -17.80
N PRO A 41 11.63 4.41 -17.53
CA PRO A 41 10.99 3.12 -17.25
C PRO A 41 10.28 3.06 -15.88
N ILE A 42 10.53 4.00 -14.99
CA ILE A 42 9.97 4.07 -13.64
C ILE A 42 9.02 5.25 -13.41
N SER A 43 8.57 5.88 -14.50
CA SER A 43 7.67 7.03 -14.44
C SER A 43 6.60 6.95 -15.51
N LYS A 44 5.47 7.62 -15.29
CA LYS A 44 4.40 7.76 -16.31
C LYS A 44 4.80 8.73 -17.42
N TRP A 45 5.63 9.69 -17.09
CA TRP A 45 6.09 10.73 -18.02
C TRP A 45 7.32 11.43 -17.44
N ALA A 46 8.28 11.69 -18.30
CA ALA A 46 9.50 12.44 -17.96
C ALA A 46 9.84 13.41 -19.10
N GLN A 47 10.25 14.64 -18.77
CA GLN A 47 10.55 15.67 -19.76
C GLN A 47 11.57 16.69 -19.25
N THR A 48 12.52 17.05 -20.11
CA THR A 48 13.41 18.19 -19.90
C THR A 48 12.72 19.49 -20.33
N ILE A 49 12.81 20.54 -19.52
CA ILE A 49 12.39 21.90 -19.90
C ILE A 49 13.51 22.56 -20.68
N LEU A 50 13.29 22.83 -21.97
CA LEU A 50 14.29 23.41 -22.86
C LEU A 50 14.17 24.95 -23.04
N SER A 51 13.13 25.57 -22.46
CA SER A 51 12.88 26.99 -22.49
C SER A 51 11.97 27.39 -21.33
N ALA A 52 12.25 28.51 -20.69
CA ALA A 52 11.42 29.01 -19.60
C ALA A 52 9.96 29.29 -20.03
N LYS A 53 9.73 29.60 -21.30
CA LYS A 53 8.37 29.77 -21.87
C LYS A 53 7.50 28.53 -21.79
N ASN A 54 8.10 27.33 -21.64
CA ASN A 54 7.35 26.07 -21.56
C ASN A 54 7.11 25.62 -20.11
N VAL A 55 7.65 26.31 -19.10
CA VAL A 55 7.57 25.92 -17.69
C VAL A 55 6.13 25.70 -17.25
N THR A 56 5.23 26.66 -17.54
CA THR A 56 3.83 26.61 -17.08
C THR A 56 3.08 25.41 -17.66
N GLU A 57 3.32 25.08 -18.93
CA GLU A 57 2.70 23.93 -19.60
C GLU A 57 3.27 22.60 -19.08
N VAL A 58 4.60 22.50 -18.98
CA VAL A 58 5.28 21.29 -18.51
C VAL A 58 4.89 20.95 -17.08
N VAL A 59 4.93 21.93 -16.17
CA VAL A 59 4.52 21.74 -14.77
C VAL A 59 3.05 21.33 -14.69
N ARG A 60 2.16 22.05 -15.40
CA ARG A 60 0.73 21.70 -15.40
C ARG A 60 0.47 20.29 -15.94
N LYS A 61 1.20 19.88 -16.98
CA LYS A 61 1.11 18.53 -17.55
C LYS A 61 1.61 17.49 -16.56
N ALA A 62 2.74 17.72 -15.89
CA ALA A 62 3.29 16.79 -14.89
C ALA A 62 2.27 16.49 -13.79
N PHE A 63 1.70 17.50 -13.15
CA PHE A 63 0.66 17.29 -12.14
C PHE A 63 -0.57 16.57 -12.70
N LYS A 64 -1.04 16.97 -13.88
CA LYS A 64 -2.19 16.31 -14.51
C LYS A 64 -1.94 14.83 -14.76
N VAL A 65 -0.77 14.46 -15.29
CA VAL A 65 -0.42 13.08 -15.60
C VAL A 65 -0.20 12.27 -14.34
N ALA A 66 0.46 12.84 -13.31
CA ALA A 66 0.67 12.17 -12.03
C ALA A 66 -0.65 11.81 -11.34
N GLU A 67 -1.62 12.73 -11.33
CA GLU A 67 -2.91 12.56 -10.67
C GLU A 67 -3.96 11.76 -11.48
N THR A 68 -3.77 11.68 -12.82
CA THR A 68 -4.70 10.92 -13.67
C THR A 68 -4.59 9.44 -13.36
N GLU A 69 -5.73 8.77 -13.24
CA GLU A 69 -5.81 7.34 -12.98
C GLU A 69 -5.12 6.50 -14.09
N LYS A 70 -4.35 5.45 -13.82
CA LYS A 70 -3.90 5.13 -12.44
C LYS A 70 -2.79 6.12 -12.07
N PRO A 71 -2.80 6.69 -10.84
CA PRO A 71 -1.79 7.66 -10.45
C PRO A 71 -0.37 7.10 -10.49
N GLY A 72 0.63 7.98 -10.53
CA GLY A 72 2.03 7.55 -10.56
C GLY A 72 2.99 8.72 -10.71
N VAL A 73 4.23 8.41 -10.99
CA VAL A 73 5.34 9.35 -11.00
C VAL A 73 5.44 10.11 -12.32
N THR A 74 5.69 11.41 -12.25
CA THR A 74 6.18 12.21 -13.37
C THR A 74 7.47 12.91 -12.98
N VAL A 75 8.35 13.10 -13.94
CA VAL A 75 9.67 13.74 -13.72
C VAL A 75 9.85 14.93 -14.62
N ILE A 76 10.28 16.03 -14.05
CA ILE A 76 10.69 17.26 -14.76
C ILE A 76 12.19 17.44 -14.57
N GLU A 77 12.93 17.52 -15.64
CA GLU A 77 14.33 17.90 -15.61
C GLU A 77 14.46 19.39 -15.95
N LEU A 78 15.14 20.15 -15.09
CA LEU A 78 15.32 21.58 -15.21
C LEU A 78 16.80 21.94 -15.38
N PRO A 79 17.27 22.30 -16.59
CA PRO A 79 18.63 22.78 -16.79
C PRO A 79 18.90 24.13 -16.09
N GLU A 80 20.16 24.31 -15.64
CA GLU A 80 20.55 25.47 -14.83
C GLU A 80 20.46 26.82 -15.57
N ASP A 81 20.68 26.83 -16.87
CA ASP A 81 20.54 28.05 -17.73
C ASP A 81 19.07 28.40 -17.92
N VAL A 82 18.22 27.41 -18.20
CA VAL A 82 16.76 27.61 -18.29
C VAL A 82 16.17 28.13 -16.97
N ALA A 83 16.67 27.63 -15.84
CA ALA A 83 16.23 28.09 -14.51
C ALA A 83 16.58 29.57 -14.22
N LYS A 84 17.50 30.18 -14.97
CA LYS A 84 17.91 31.58 -14.83
C LYS A 84 17.15 32.52 -15.77
N GLU A 85 16.42 31.97 -16.75
CA GLU A 85 15.66 32.77 -17.67
C GLU A 85 14.47 33.48 -16.99
N GLU A 86 14.25 34.72 -17.31
CA GLU A 86 13.06 35.46 -16.88
C GLU A 86 11.90 35.19 -17.84
N VAL A 87 10.72 34.98 -17.30
CA VAL A 87 9.49 34.79 -18.09
C VAL A 87 8.31 35.50 -17.42
N ASP A 88 7.54 36.22 -18.23
CA ASP A 88 6.32 36.91 -17.80
C ASP A 88 5.09 36.06 -18.20
N GLU A 89 4.89 34.95 -17.53
CA GLU A 89 3.77 34.04 -17.76
C GLU A 89 3.04 33.68 -16.45
N ASN A 90 1.73 33.64 -16.51
CA ASN A 90 0.91 33.24 -15.40
C ASN A 90 0.77 31.67 -15.35
N PRO A 91 0.74 31.07 -14.15
CA PRO A 91 0.50 29.65 -14.02
C PRO A 91 -0.82 29.21 -14.66
N ILE A 92 -0.80 28.11 -15.40
CA ILE A 92 -2.00 27.53 -16.02
C ILE A 92 -2.89 26.93 -14.93
N LYS A 93 -4.12 27.41 -14.84
CA LYS A 93 -5.09 26.92 -13.85
C LYS A 93 -5.42 25.43 -14.06
N PRO A 94 -5.59 24.65 -12.98
CA PRO A 94 -6.05 23.29 -13.08
C PRO A 94 -7.42 23.18 -13.74
N SER A 95 -7.57 22.28 -14.72
CA SER A 95 -8.87 21.93 -15.29
C SER A 95 -9.49 20.76 -14.52
N LEU A 96 -10.79 20.79 -14.33
CA LEU A 96 -11.52 19.65 -13.73
C LEU A 96 -11.45 18.46 -14.70
N ILE A 97 -10.84 17.36 -14.24
CA ILE A 97 -10.83 16.10 -14.96
C ILE A 97 -12.14 15.38 -14.65
N ARG A 98 -12.98 15.19 -15.67
CA ARG A 98 -14.18 14.35 -15.56
C ARG A 98 -13.76 12.89 -15.55
N ARG A 99 -14.38 12.13 -14.66
CA ARG A 99 -14.12 10.69 -14.52
C ARG A 99 -15.06 9.90 -15.42
N PRO A 100 -14.59 8.84 -16.10
CA PRO A 100 -15.45 8.04 -16.95
C PRO A 100 -16.52 7.31 -16.13
N ALA A 101 -17.77 7.32 -16.62
CA ALA A 101 -18.84 6.50 -16.10
C ALA A 101 -18.72 5.08 -16.63
N ALA A 102 -19.24 4.11 -15.88
CA ALA A 102 -19.30 2.73 -16.34
C ALA A 102 -20.33 2.57 -17.49
N ASP A 103 -20.03 1.67 -18.42
CA ASP A 103 -21.00 1.24 -19.42
C ASP A 103 -22.14 0.47 -18.76
N ASN A 104 -23.39 0.89 -19.04
CA ASN A 104 -24.58 0.26 -18.49
C ASN A 104 -24.71 -1.23 -18.91
N ARG A 105 -24.22 -1.61 -20.08
CA ARG A 105 -24.24 -3.01 -20.52
C ARG A 105 -23.32 -3.85 -19.62
N ALA A 106 -22.10 -3.41 -19.37
CA ALA A 106 -21.17 -4.10 -18.48
C ALA A 106 -21.71 -4.16 -17.02
N ILE A 107 -22.36 -3.10 -16.55
CA ILE A 107 -23.04 -3.11 -15.24
C ILE A 107 -24.13 -4.19 -15.19
N ASN A 108 -24.98 -4.27 -16.22
CA ASN A 108 -26.06 -5.25 -16.26
C ASN A 108 -25.53 -6.68 -16.34
N GLU A 109 -24.53 -6.95 -17.20
CA GLU A 109 -23.86 -8.24 -17.30
C GLU A 109 -23.22 -8.67 -15.96
N ALA A 110 -22.59 -7.74 -15.24
CA ALA A 110 -22.05 -7.98 -13.92
C ALA A 110 -23.14 -8.32 -12.89
N ILE A 111 -24.26 -7.61 -12.88
CA ILE A 111 -25.39 -7.89 -12.00
C ILE A 111 -25.99 -9.29 -12.24
N GLU A 112 -26.19 -9.68 -13.51
CA GLU A 112 -26.68 -11.04 -13.83
C GLU A 112 -25.71 -12.11 -13.34
N LEU A 113 -24.40 -11.88 -13.52
CA LEU A 113 -23.36 -12.81 -13.04
C LEU A 113 -23.34 -12.91 -11.52
N ILE A 114 -23.45 -11.76 -10.81
CA ILE A 114 -23.53 -11.72 -9.34
C ILE A 114 -24.77 -12.47 -8.85
N ILE A 115 -25.94 -12.20 -9.39
CA ILE A 115 -27.20 -12.83 -8.93
C ILE A 115 -27.19 -14.34 -9.18
N SER A 116 -26.55 -14.80 -10.24
CA SER A 116 -26.46 -16.24 -10.56
C SER A 116 -25.42 -16.99 -9.73
N ALA A 117 -24.48 -16.27 -9.07
CA ALA A 117 -23.45 -16.88 -8.25
C ALA A 117 -24.03 -17.51 -6.98
N LYS A 118 -23.37 -18.55 -6.48
CA LYS A 118 -23.73 -19.24 -5.23
C LYS A 118 -22.88 -18.79 -4.06
N ASN A 119 -21.63 -18.50 -4.31
CA ASN A 119 -20.62 -18.14 -3.29
C ASN A 119 -19.67 -17.04 -3.83
N PRO A 120 -20.16 -15.84 -4.13
CA PRO A 120 -19.33 -14.75 -4.60
C PRO A 120 -18.44 -14.18 -3.48
N ILE A 121 -17.26 -13.67 -3.87
CA ILE A 121 -16.31 -12.99 -2.98
C ILE A 121 -15.78 -11.73 -3.65
N ILE A 122 -15.40 -10.73 -2.84
CA ILE A 122 -14.75 -9.51 -3.33
C ILE A 122 -13.26 -9.57 -3.03
N LEU A 123 -12.43 -9.26 -4.03
CA LEU A 123 -11.01 -8.99 -3.90
C LEU A 123 -10.78 -7.48 -4.06
N ALA A 124 -10.43 -6.81 -2.97
CA ALA A 124 -10.22 -5.37 -2.93
C ALA A 124 -8.73 -5.04 -3.02
N GLY A 125 -8.32 -4.40 -4.12
CA GLY A 125 -6.94 -3.98 -4.36
C GLY A 125 -6.69 -2.50 -4.05
N ASN A 126 -5.52 -2.00 -4.46
CA ASN A 126 -5.05 -0.63 -4.23
C ASN A 126 -6.07 0.46 -4.64
N GLY A 127 -6.77 0.27 -5.74
CA GLY A 127 -7.76 1.24 -6.20
C GLY A 127 -8.86 1.53 -5.16
N THR A 128 -9.13 0.59 -4.25
CA THR A 128 -10.20 0.69 -3.26
C THR A 128 -9.86 1.54 -2.04
N ILE A 129 -8.58 1.85 -1.77
CA ILE A 129 -8.19 2.69 -0.62
C ILE A 129 -8.53 4.18 -0.80
N ARG A 130 -8.89 4.61 -2.01
CA ARG A 130 -9.31 5.98 -2.24
C ARG A 130 -10.62 6.25 -1.51
N LYS A 131 -10.70 7.34 -0.74
CA LYS A 131 -11.81 7.63 0.19
C LYS A 131 -13.21 7.45 -0.42
N ARG A 132 -13.42 7.88 -1.67
CA ARG A 132 -14.71 7.72 -2.34
C ARG A 132 -15.00 6.26 -2.71
N ALA A 133 -13.98 5.53 -3.18
CA ALA A 133 -14.12 4.13 -3.58
C ALA A 133 -14.36 3.26 -2.34
N SER A 134 -13.61 3.44 -1.25
CA SER A 134 -13.79 2.66 -0.02
C SER A 134 -15.20 2.83 0.58
N HIS A 135 -15.74 4.06 0.59
CA HIS A 135 -17.11 4.28 1.05
C HIS A 135 -18.16 3.54 0.20
N ARG A 136 -18.04 3.60 -1.13
CA ARG A 136 -18.95 2.89 -2.06
C ARG A 136 -18.79 1.38 -2.00
N LEU A 137 -17.56 0.91 -1.81
CA LEU A 137 -17.28 -0.51 -1.59
C LEU A 137 -17.99 -1.02 -0.33
N ARG A 138 -17.87 -0.31 0.79
CA ARG A 138 -18.54 -0.68 2.05
C ARG A 138 -20.06 -0.80 1.86
N THR A 139 -20.70 0.16 1.19
CA THR A 139 -22.12 0.09 0.86
C THR A 139 -22.49 -1.13 0.02
N LEU A 140 -21.70 -1.43 -1.03
CA LEU A 140 -21.93 -2.59 -1.88
C LEU A 140 -21.75 -3.91 -1.12
N VAL A 141 -20.74 -4.00 -0.27
CA VAL A 141 -20.48 -5.16 0.60
C VAL A 141 -21.65 -5.47 1.51
N GLU A 142 -22.19 -4.45 2.19
CA GLU A 142 -23.37 -4.59 3.07
C GLU A 142 -24.61 -5.07 2.27
N ASN A 143 -24.85 -4.51 1.09
CA ASN A 143 -25.97 -4.88 0.25
C ASN A 143 -25.82 -6.28 -0.39
N LEU A 144 -24.61 -6.68 -0.73
CA LEU A 144 -24.36 -8.03 -1.21
C LEU A 144 -24.36 -9.07 -0.09
N GLY A 145 -23.86 -8.73 1.08
CA GLY A 145 -23.68 -9.68 2.18
C GLY A 145 -22.54 -10.68 1.95
N VAL A 146 -21.51 -10.31 1.17
CA VAL A 146 -20.40 -11.18 0.76
C VAL A 146 -19.12 -10.90 1.54
N GLY A 147 -18.20 -11.86 1.57
CA GLY A 147 -16.88 -11.67 2.15
C GLY A 147 -16.00 -10.77 1.30
N VAL A 148 -15.14 -9.97 1.95
CA VAL A 148 -14.14 -9.13 1.30
C VAL A 148 -12.75 -9.52 1.77
N ILE A 149 -11.91 -9.85 0.82
CA ILE A 149 -10.47 -10.04 1.01
C ILE A 149 -9.77 -8.82 0.41
N ASN A 150 -8.82 -8.25 1.14
CA ASN A 150 -7.99 -7.15 0.60
C ASN A 150 -6.56 -7.63 0.33
N THR A 151 -5.94 -7.03 -0.66
CA THR A 151 -4.48 -7.13 -0.86
C THR A 151 -3.75 -6.33 0.22
N PHE A 152 -2.41 -6.40 0.28
CA PHE A 152 -1.62 -5.55 1.18
C PHE A 152 -1.91 -4.06 0.95
N MET A 153 -2.04 -3.67 -0.32
CA MET A 153 -2.26 -2.28 -0.73
C MET A 153 -3.73 -1.84 -0.62
N GLY A 154 -4.66 -2.80 -0.56
CA GLY A 154 -6.09 -2.56 -0.34
C GLY A 154 -6.51 -2.52 1.14
N LYS A 155 -5.55 -2.69 2.07
CA LYS A 155 -5.81 -2.81 3.51
C LYS A 155 -6.52 -1.57 4.08
N GLY A 156 -7.60 -1.80 4.83
CA GLY A 156 -8.44 -0.74 5.42
C GLY A 156 -9.55 -0.21 4.51
N SER A 157 -9.63 -0.62 3.24
CA SER A 157 -10.76 -0.24 2.37
C SER A 157 -12.10 -0.69 2.93
N VAL A 158 -12.13 -1.89 3.52
CA VAL A 158 -13.17 -2.36 4.44
C VAL A 158 -12.51 -2.56 5.80
N SER A 159 -13.14 -2.04 6.86
CA SER A 159 -12.61 -2.15 8.22
C SER A 159 -12.39 -3.61 8.63
N SER A 160 -11.28 -3.89 9.32
CA SER A 160 -11.06 -5.21 9.92
C SER A 160 -12.15 -5.59 10.93
N ASP A 161 -12.84 -4.62 11.52
CA ASP A 161 -13.95 -4.86 12.46
C ASP A 161 -15.27 -5.21 11.75
N ASN A 162 -15.39 -4.92 10.45
CA ASN A 162 -16.58 -5.26 9.68
C ASN A 162 -16.74 -6.78 9.59
N GLU A 163 -17.96 -7.28 9.79
CA GLU A 163 -18.27 -8.71 9.77
C GLU A 163 -18.00 -9.39 8.42
N HIS A 164 -17.99 -8.63 7.34
CA HIS A 164 -17.70 -9.09 5.99
C HIS A 164 -16.20 -9.15 5.67
N SER A 165 -15.33 -8.55 6.50
CA SER A 165 -13.88 -8.57 6.28
C SER A 165 -13.30 -9.98 6.48
N LEU A 166 -12.62 -10.48 5.49
CA LEU A 166 -11.82 -11.70 5.53
C LEU A 166 -10.30 -11.39 5.56
N PHE A 167 -9.96 -10.17 5.95
CA PHE A 167 -8.59 -9.69 6.15
C PHE A 167 -7.74 -9.69 4.85
N THR A 168 -6.43 -9.85 4.99
CA THR A 168 -5.46 -9.61 3.92
C THR A 168 -4.97 -10.91 3.29
N ILE A 169 -4.92 -10.98 1.95
CA ILE A 169 -4.35 -12.08 1.17
C ILE A 169 -2.91 -11.73 0.72
N GLY A 170 -2.14 -12.74 0.35
CA GLY A 170 -0.80 -12.57 -0.19
C GLY A 170 0.30 -13.05 0.76
N LEU A 171 -0.06 -13.80 1.80
CA LEU A 171 0.84 -14.23 2.87
C LEU A 171 1.46 -15.62 2.65
N GLY A 172 1.20 -16.23 1.50
CA GLY A 172 1.77 -17.51 1.09
C GLY A 172 0.77 -18.65 0.99
N SER A 173 1.25 -19.88 0.79
CA SER A 173 0.42 -21.06 0.48
C SER A 173 -0.49 -21.50 1.63
N GLY A 174 -0.12 -21.20 2.88
CA GLY A 174 -0.91 -21.51 4.08
C GLY A 174 -1.90 -20.42 4.47
N ASP A 175 -2.21 -19.50 3.56
CA ASP A 175 -3.13 -18.41 3.85
C ASP A 175 -4.57 -18.91 3.98
N TYR A 176 -5.21 -18.63 5.11
CA TYR A 176 -6.61 -18.99 5.37
C TYR A 176 -7.58 -18.41 4.34
N ASN A 177 -7.24 -17.26 3.76
CA ASN A 177 -8.07 -16.59 2.75
C ASN A 177 -8.12 -17.34 1.44
N ASN A 178 -7.10 -18.16 1.14
CA ASN A 178 -7.12 -19.05 -0.01
C ASN A 178 -8.27 -20.05 0.07
N LEU A 179 -8.63 -20.53 1.27
CA LEU A 179 -9.78 -21.43 1.44
C LEU A 179 -11.09 -20.74 1.05
N ALA A 180 -11.29 -19.48 1.44
CA ALA A 180 -12.49 -18.73 1.09
C ALA A 180 -12.58 -18.45 -0.43
N ILE A 181 -11.45 -18.16 -1.07
CA ILE A 181 -11.41 -18.01 -2.53
C ILE A 181 -11.62 -19.36 -3.23
N ASP A 182 -11.02 -20.44 -2.75
CA ASP A 182 -11.18 -21.77 -3.36
C ASP A 182 -12.64 -22.22 -3.36
N GLU A 183 -13.39 -21.90 -2.32
CA GLU A 183 -14.81 -22.19 -2.22
C GLU A 183 -15.71 -21.26 -3.05
N SER A 184 -15.17 -20.14 -3.54
CA SER A 184 -15.95 -19.16 -4.33
C SER A 184 -16.14 -19.63 -5.78
N ASP A 185 -17.27 -19.28 -6.37
CA ASP A 185 -17.58 -19.47 -7.78
C ASP A 185 -17.48 -18.17 -8.61
N LEU A 186 -17.43 -17.04 -7.93
CA LEU A 186 -17.28 -15.72 -8.53
C LEU A 186 -16.34 -14.85 -7.68
N VAL A 187 -15.36 -14.23 -8.32
CA VAL A 187 -14.50 -13.20 -7.72
C VAL A 187 -14.79 -11.85 -8.35
N VAL A 188 -15.19 -10.87 -7.55
CA VAL A 188 -15.33 -9.48 -7.97
C VAL A 188 -14.06 -8.75 -7.59
N ALA A 189 -13.13 -8.57 -8.52
CA ALA A 189 -11.86 -7.89 -8.34
C ALA A 189 -12.05 -6.39 -8.56
N ILE A 190 -11.81 -5.58 -7.54
CA ILE A 190 -12.08 -4.14 -7.53
C ILE A 190 -10.79 -3.38 -7.27
N GLY A 191 -10.37 -2.55 -8.24
CA GLY A 191 -9.15 -1.76 -8.14
C GLY A 191 -7.90 -2.60 -7.87
N TYR A 192 -7.84 -3.78 -8.45
CA TYR A 192 -6.79 -4.77 -8.25
C TYR A 192 -5.76 -4.69 -9.38
N ASP A 193 -4.49 -4.58 -9.02
CA ASP A 193 -3.35 -4.68 -9.92
C ASP A 193 -2.62 -6.03 -9.74
N LEU A 194 -2.17 -6.65 -10.85
CA LEU A 194 -1.47 -7.94 -10.80
C LEU A 194 -0.17 -7.88 -9.97
N VAL A 195 0.46 -6.71 -9.89
CA VAL A 195 1.66 -6.46 -9.08
C VAL A 195 1.41 -6.66 -7.57
N GLU A 196 0.17 -6.55 -7.12
CA GLU A 196 -0.19 -6.67 -5.70
C GLU A 196 -0.10 -8.11 -5.20
N TYR A 197 -0.64 -9.05 -5.97
CA TYR A 197 -0.61 -10.48 -5.69
C TYR A 197 -0.96 -11.27 -6.95
N SER A 198 -0.07 -12.15 -7.39
CA SER A 198 -0.25 -12.88 -8.66
C SER A 198 -1.57 -13.65 -8.73
N PRO A 199 -2.33 -13.55 -9.83
CA PRO A 199 -3.55 -14.32 -10.03
C PRO A 199 -3.36 -15.85 -9.90
N SER A 200 -2.22 -16.38 -10.32
CA SER A 200 -1.89 -17.80 -10.18
C SER A 200 -1.89 -18.30 -8.73
N ALA A 201 -1.70 -17.41 -7.78
CA ALA A 201 -1.68 -17.77 -6.36
C ALA A 201 -3.06 -17.88 -5.73
N TRP A 202 -4.08 -17.18 -6.27
CA TRP A 202 -5.43 -17.17 -5.73
C TRP A 202 -6.49 -17.73 -6.68
N ASN A 203 -6.36 -17.58 -8.00
CA ASN A 203 -7.25 -18.17 -9.00
C ASN A 203 -6.57 -19.40 -9.65
N ARG A 204 -6.43 -20.44 -8.85
CA ARG A 204 -5.72 -21.67 -9.23
C ARG A 204 -6.57 -22.54 -10.14
N ILE A 205 -6.12 -22.76 -11.37
CA ILE A 205 -6.85 -23.51 -12.42
C ILE A 205 -7.18 -24.95 -11.95
N GLU A 206 -6.30 -25.59 -11.19
CA GLU A 206 -6.51 -26.93 -10.65
C GLU A 206 -7.61 -27.02 -9.58
N LYS A 207 -8.05 -25.88 -9.03
CA LYS A 207 -9.19 -25.78 -8.10
C LYS A 207 -10.52 -25.45 -8.78
N GLY A 208 -10.52 -25.40 -10.11
CA GLY A 208 -11.66 -25.01 -10.93
C GLY A 208 -11.59 -23.53 -11.34
N GLN A 209 -11.95 -23.28 -12.58
CA GLN A 209 -12.03 -21.93 -13.13
C GLN A 209 -13.20 -21.18 -12.49
N LYS A 210 -12.91 -20.00 -11.94
CA LYS A 210 -13.91 -19.10 -11.36
C LYS A 210 -14.33 -18.05 -12.38
N ASN A 211 -15.56 -17.59 -12.27
CA ASN A 211 -15.95 -16.38 -12.95
C ASN A 211 -15.26 -15.19 -12.29
N VAL A 212 -14.88 -14.20 -13.09
CA VAL A 212 -14.21 -12.98 -12.61
C VAL A 212 -14.93 -11.76 -13.20
N ILE A 213 -15.27 -10.82 -12.33
CA ILE A 213 -15.66 -9.45 -12.72
C ILE A 213 -14.49 -8.55 -12.37
N HIS A 214 -13.94 -7.83 -13.36
CA HIS A 214 -12.91 -6.82 -13.18
C HIS A 214 -13.54 -5.43 -13.15
N ILE A 215 -13.29 -4.67 -12.10
CA ILE A 215 -13.75 -3.28 -11.96
C ILE A 215 -12.54 -2.39 -11.69
N ASP A 216 -12.14 -1.63 -12.71
CA ASP A 216 -10.98 -0.73 -12.59
C ASP A 216 -11.09 0.41 -13.62
N TYR A 217 -10.16 1.36 -13.54
CA TYR A 217 -10.02 2.46 -14.49
C TYR A 217 -9.41 2.01 -15.84
N THR A 218 -8.63 0.94 -15.84
CA THR A 218 -8.00 0.35 -17.01
C THR A 218 -8.50 -1.08 -17.25
N PRO A 219 -8.46 -1.59 -18.48
CA PRO A 219 -8.70 -2.99 -18.76
C PRO A 219 -7.77 -3.90 -17.96
N ALA A 220 -8.22 -5.12 -17.71
CA ALA A 220 -7.42 -6.15 -17.09
C ALA A 220 -6.16 -6.46 -17.93
N GLU A 221 -5.04 -6.67 -17.26
CA GLU A 221 -3.86 -7.20 -17.93
C GLU A 221 -4.05 -8.65 -18.35
N VAL A 222 -3.38 -9.05 -19.42
CA VAL A 222 -3.48 -10.42 -19.96
C VAL A 222 -2.68 -11.40 -19.09
N ASP A 223 -3.38 -12.23 -18.33
CA ASP A 223 -2.81 -13.33 -17.56
C ASP A 223 -3.69 -14.57 -17.69
N ARG A 224 -3.06 -15.75 -17.83
CA ARG A 224 -3.80 -17.02 -18.01
C ARG A 224 -4.72 -17.38 -16.85
N ASN A 225 -4.43 -16.89 -15.67
CA ASN A 225 -5.19 -17.10 -14.45
C ASN A 225 -6.15 -15.93 -14.15
N TYR A 226 -6.17 -14.89 -15.02
CA TYR A 226 -7.01 -13.72 -14.84
C TYR A 226 -7.70 -13.35 -16.15
N LEU A 227 -8.78 -14.07 -16.43
CA LEU A 227 -9.60 -13.89 -17.63
C LEU A 227 -10.99 -13.42 -17.19
N PRO A 228 -11.23 -12.10 -17.07
CA PRO A 228 -12.53 -11.58 -16.67
C PRO A 228 -13.64 -11.99 -17.63
N ASN A 229 -14.78 -12.41 -17.06
CA ASN A 229 -16.02 -12.62 -17.82
C ASN A 229 -16.70 -11.29 -18.14
N VAL A 230 -16.54 -10.32 -17.24
CA VAL A 230 -17.05 -8.95 -17.39
C VAL A 230 -15.98 -7.96 -16.93
N GLU A 231 -15.75 -6.92 -17.73
CA GLU A 231 -14.87 -5.79 -17.38
C GLU A 231 -15.70 -4.51 -17.28
N ILE A 232 -15.62 -3.83 -16.14
CA ILE A 232 -16.21 -2.51 -15.90
C ILE A 232 -15.08 -1.50 -15.86
N ILE A 233 -14.85 -0.80 -16.95
CA ILE A 233 -13.77 0.18 -17.09
C ILE A 233 -14.31 1.57 -16.81
N ALA A 234 -14.06 2.08 -15.58
CA ALA A 234 -14.62 3.35 -15.13
C ALA A 234 -13.93 3.89 -13.88
N ASP A 235 -14.32 5.09 -13.44
CA ASP A 235 -14.02 5.56 -12.08
C ASP A 235 -14.61 4.60 -11.05
N LEU A 236 -13.77 4.07 -10.17
CA LEU A 236 -14.19 3.05 -9.21
C LEU A 236 -15.39 3.46 -8.35
N ALA A 237 -15.35 4.70 -7.81
CA ALA A 237 -16.46 5.17 -6.98
C ALA A 237 -17.77 5.30 -7.78
N GLY A 238 -17.66 5.74 -9.04
CA GLY A 238 -18.78 5.83 -9.97
C GLY A 238 -19.33 4.46 -10.35
N ALA A 239 -18.45 3.52 -10.72
CA ALA A 239 -18.82 2.14 -11.07
C ALA A 239 -19.51 1.43 -9.90
N LEU A 240 -18.95 1.50 -8.69
CA LEU A 240 -19.53 0.90 -7.49
C LEU A 240 -20.89 1.49 -7.13
N TYR A 241 -21.07 2.81 -7.34
CA TYR A 241 -22.36 3.45 -7.16
C TYR A 241 -23.39 2.95 -8.17
N GLN A 242 -23.03 2.90 -9.46
CA GLN A 242 -23.92 2.40 -10.53
C GLN A 242 -24.28 0.93 -10.31
N LEU A 243 -23.27 0.10 -9.97
CA LEU A 243 -23.49 -1.33 -9.69
C LEU A 243 -24.44 -1.54 -8.50
N ASN A 244 -24.24 -0.77 -7.42
CA ASN A 244 -25.12 -0.86 -6.26
C ASN A 244 -26.58 -0.44 -6.57
N ASN A 245 -26.76 0.62 -7.33
CA ASN A 245 -28.11 1.05 -7.74
C ASN A 245 -28.77 0.03 -8.65
N ALA A 246 -28.05 -0.53 -9.63
CA ALA A 246 -28.55 -1.58 -10.50
C ALA A 246 -28.92 -2.87 -9.73
N LEU A 247 -28.14 -3.21 -8.69
CA LEU A 247 -28.48 -4.30 -7.78
C LEU A 247 -29.80 -4.05 -7.08
N ILE A 248 -29.98 -2.88 -6.46
CA ILE A 248 -31.21 -2.51 -5.75
C ILE A 248 -32.41 -2.50 -6.69
N GLU A 249 -32.27 -1.94 -7.89
CA GLU A 249 -33.33 -1.92 -8.90
C GLU A 249 -33.75 -3.33 -9.32
N LYS A 250 -32.77 -4.24 -9.51
CA LYS A 250 -33.02 -5.61 -9.98
C LYS A 250 -33.65 -6.51 -8.93
N VAL A 251 -33.16 -6.47 -7.69
CA VAL A 251 -33.58 -7.42 -6.64
C VAL A 251 -34.58 -6.81 -5.66
N GLY A 252 -34.67 -5.50 -5.57
CA GLY A 252 -35.47 -4.77 -4.59
C GLY A 252 -34.76 -4.64 -3.21
N GLU A 253 -34.84 -3.49 -2.61
CA GLU A 253 -34.18 -3.16 -1.33
C GLU A 253 -34.56 -4.11 -0.19
N LYS A 254 -35.80 -4.60 -0.17
CA LYS A 254 -36.29 -5.54 0.86
C LYS A 254 -35.63 -6.92 0.81
N ASN A 255 -34.97 -7.26 -0.29
CA ASN A 255 -34.30 -8.54 -0.47
C ASN A 255 -32.78 -8.46 -0.19
N LEU A 256 -32.30 -7.36 0.37
CA LEU A 256 -30.93 -7.17 0.78
C LEU A 256 -30.72 -7.53 2.26
N PRO A 257 -29.55 -8.03 2.68
CA PRO A 257 -28.43 -8.43 1.83
C PRO A 257 -28.77 -9.65 0.96
N LEU A 258 -28.23 -9.65 -0.28
CA LEU A 258 -28.52 -10.67 -1.27
C LEU A 258 -28.06 -12.07 -0.86
N PHE A 259 -26.89 -12.15 -0.22
CA PHE A 259 -26.27 -13.41 0.20
C PHE A 259 -26.20 -13.55 1.73
N LYS A 260 -26.33 -14.81 2.20
CA LYS A 260 -26.11 -15.21 3.60
C LYS A 260 -25.19 -16.43 3.60
N ILE A 261 -23.88 -16.18 3.52
CA ILE A 261 -22.87 -17.22 3.30
C ILE A 261 -22.25 -17.66 4.63
N LYS A 262 -22.66 -18.85 5.15
CA LYS A 262 -22.16 -19.40 6.42
C LYS A 262 -20.68 -19.79 6.40
N SER A 263 -20.13 -20.25 5.26
CA SER A 263 -18.71 -20.59 5.14
C SER A 263 -17.79 -19.39 5.41
N ARG A 264 -18.23 -18.19 5.04
CA ARG A 264 -17.56 -16.93 5.32
C ARG A 264 -17.42 -16.67 6.82
N GLU A 265 -18.48 -16.88 7.59
CA GLU A 265 -18.46 -16.69 9.05
C GLU A 265 -17.43 -17.63 9.70
N LYS A 266 -17.36 -18.88 9.25
CA LYS A 266 -16.37 -19.86 9.71
C LYS A 266 -14.94 -19.41 9.37
N ALA A 267 -14.70 -18.96 8.14
CA ALA A 267 -13.38 -18.46 7.71
C ALA A 267 -12.96 -17.26 8.57
N ARG A 268 -13.85 -16.28 8.78
CA ARG A 268 -13.58 -15.13 9.63
C ARG A 268 -13.29 -15.51 11.09
N LEU A 269 -14.06 -16.41 11.69
CA LEU A 269 -13.82 -16.88 13.06
C LEU A 269 -12.46 -17.58 13.19
N THR A 270 -12.07 -18.39 12.21
CA THR A 270 -10.75 -19.01 12.18
C THR A 270 -9.64 -17.96 12.16
N MET A 271 -9.79 -16.93 11.33
CA MET A 271 -8.85 -15.81 11.27
C MET A 271 -8.78 -15.04 12.59
N LEU A 272 -9.91 -14.70 13.18
CA LEU A 272 -9.97 -13.97 14.45
C LEU A 272 -9.32 -14.77 15.59
N ASN A 273 -9.54 -16.09 15.65
CA ASN A 273 -8.90 -16.94 16.65
C ASN A 273 -7.38 -16.93 16.48
N HIS A 274 -6.89 -17.00 15.24
CA HIS A 274 -5.45 -16.91 14.95
C HIS A 274 -4.88 -15.55 15.36
N LEU A 275 -5.53 -14.45 14.96
CA LEU A 275 -5.11 -13.08 15.25
C LEU A 275 -5.05 -12.78 16.76
N ASN A 276 -5.87 -13.45 17.57
CA ASN A 276 -5.94 -13.20 19.01
C ASN A 276 -5.10 -14.17 19.85
N GLN A 277 -4.52 -15.19 19.23
CA GLN A 277 -3.90 -16.32 19.95
C GLN A 277 -2.77 -15.91 20.89
N ASP A 278 -1.90 -14.99 20.47
CA ASP A 278 -0.68 -14.61 21.17
C ASP A 278 -0.64 -13.13 21.58
N ASN A 279 -1.78 -12.44 21.59
CA ASN A 279 -1.87 -11.01 21.87
C ASN A 279 -1.39 -10.59 23.28
N ASN A 280 -1.35 -11.52 24.22
CA ASN A 280 -0.93 -11.29 25.60
C ASN A 280 0.27 -12.18 25.98
N ASP A 281 1.01 -12.72 25.02
CA ASP A 281 2.18 -13.55 25.28
C ASP A 281 3.34 -12.66 25.81
N ASP A 282 3.82 -12.97 27.01
CA ASP A 282 4.91 -12.24 27.66
C ASP A 282 6.29 -12.88 27.41
N SER A 283 6.38 -13.85 26.51
CA SER A 283 7.67 -14.43 26.12
C SER A 283 8.59 -13.43 25.44
N PHE A 284 9.90 -13.65 25.57
CA PHE A 284 10.91 -12.87 24.90
C PHE A 284 11.94 -13.82 24.23
N PRO A 285 12.33 -13.61 22.98
CA PRO A 285 11.91 -12.53 22.07
C PRO A 285 10.38 -12.46 21.86
N MET A 286 9.87 -11.24 21.70
CA MET A 286 8.43 -10.99 21.56
C MET A 286 7.86 -11.64 20.31
N LYS A 287 6.68 -12.24 20.44
CA LYS A 287 5.91 -12.68 19.27
C LYS A 287 5.37 -11.48 18.46
N PRO A 288 5.34 -11.57 17.12
CA PRO A 288 4.77 -10.52 16.26
C PRO A 288 3.35 -10.10 16.64
N GLN A 289 2.51 -11.05 17.02
CA GLN A 289 1.12 -10.83 17.46
C GLN A 289 1.07 -9.88 18.66
N ARG A 290 1.93 -10.13 19.66
CA ARG A 290 2.03 -9.28 20.86
C ARG A 290 2.46 -7.86 20.50
N VAL A 291 3.49 -7.71 19.69
CA VAL A 291 3.97 -6.38 19.24
C VAL A 291 2.85 -5.61 18.55
N LEU A 292 2.17 -6.23 17.59
CA LEU A 292 1.14 -5.56 16.78
C LEU A 292 -0.15 -5.29 17.57
N SER A 293 -0.48 -6.16 18.53
CA SER A 293 -1.56 -5.93 19.49
C SER A 293 -1.27 -4.69 20.35
N ASP A 294 -0.05 -4.55 20.88
CA ASP A 294 0.33 -3.40 21.69
C ASP A 294 0.40 -2.11 20.85
N VAL A 295 0.90 -2.18 19.61
CA VAL A 295 0.82 -1.05 18.67
C VAL A 295 -0.64 -0.63 18.46
N ARG A 296 -1.56 -1.57 18.25
CA ARG A 296 -2.98 -1.23 18.03
C ARG A 296 -3.63 -0.60 19.26
N LYS A 297 -3.23 -0.94 20.49
CA LYS A 297 -3.73 -0.33 21.73
C LYS A 297 -3.39 1.17 21.82
N VAL A 298 -2.22 1.56 21.30
CA VAL A 298 -1.73 2.95 21.36
C VAL A 298 -2.17 3.79 20.18
N MET A 299 -2.34 3.18 19.00
CA MET A 299 -2.72 3.85 17.76
C MET A 299 -4.25 3.96 17.63
N ASN A 300 -4.77 5.11 17.27
CA ASN A 300 -6.19 5.28 16.94
C ASN A 300 -6.50 4.85 15.50
N GLY A 301 -7.77 4.77 15.12
CA GLY A 301 -8.20 4.37 13.78
C GLY A 301 -7.62 5.20 12.63
N ASN A 302 -7.40 6.51 12.88
CA ASN A 302 -6.86 7.43 11.88
C ASN A 302 -5.34 7.63 11.95
N ASP A 303 -4.66 7.05 12.96
CA ASP A 303 -3.21 7.10 13.06
C ASP A 303 -2.56 6.20 12.00
N ILE A 304 -1.33 6.48 11.60
CA ILE A 304 -0.71 5.84 10.44
C ILE A 304 0.45 4.95 10.86
N VAL A 305 0.40 3.70 10.42
CA VAL A 305 1.48 2.73 10.53
C VAL A 305 2.08 2.49 9.14
N LEU A 306 3.39 2.61 9.03
CA LEU A 306 4.13 2.23 7.83
C LEU A 306 4.96 0.97 8.12
N SER A 307 4.88 -0.01 7.27
CA SER A 307 5.72 -1.21 7.35
C SER A 307 6.82 -1.16 6.32
N ASP A 308 8.04 -1.31 6.78
CA ASP A 308 9.16 -1.58 5.89
C ASP A 308 9.09 -2.99 5.31
N VAL A 309 10.04 -3.36 4.47
CA VAL A 309 10.07 -4.63 3.73
C VAL A 309 11.02 -5.62 4.39
N GLY A 310 10.50 -6.80 4.68
CA GLY A 310 11.18 -7.90 5.35
C GLY A 310 10.16 -8.91 5.88
N ALA A 311 10.57 -9.83 6.76
CA ALA A 311 9.68 -10.80 7.39
C ALA A 311 8.54 -10.10 8.17
N HIS A 312 8.85 -9.02 8.87
CA HIS A 312 7.89 -8.21 9.63
C HIS A 312 6.72 -7.66 8.79
N LYS A 313 6.94 -7.37 7.50
CA LYS A 313 5.89 -6.95 6.56
C LYS A 313 4.74 -7.97 6.51
N MET A 314 5.06 -9.25 6.51
CA MET A 314 4.07 -10.33 6.44
C MET A 314 3.19 -10.34 7.68
N TRP A 315 3.79 -10.13 8.86
CA TRP A 315 3.05 -10.04 10.12
C TRP A 315 2.22 -8.76 10.21
N VAL A 316 2.75 -7.60 9.82
CA VAL A 316 1.96 -6.35 9.76
C VAL A 316 0.76 -6.52 8.84
N ALA A 317 0.95 -7.12 7.67
CA ALA A 317 -0.14 -7.35 6.73
C ALA A 317 -1.23 -8.26 7.32
N ARG A 318 -0.87 -9.30 8.07
CA ARG A 318 -1.81 -10.23 8.68
C ARG A 318 -2.38 -9.72 10.00
N GLU A 319 -1.51 -9.34 10.94
CA GLU A 319 -1.86 -9.20 12.35
C GLU A 319 -2.32 -7.77 12.72
N TYR A 320 -1.90 -6.73 11.96
CA TYR A 320 -2.31 -5.38 12.29
C TYR A 320 -3.72 -5.08 11.78
N ASN A 321 -4.67 -4.90 12.70
CA ASN A 321 -6.03 -4.53 12.38
C ASN A 321 -6.12 -3.07 11.88
N CYS A 322 -6.64 -2.89 10.67
CA CYS A 322 -6.78 -1.60 10.02
C CYS A 322 -8.27 -1.28 9.83
N THR A 323 -8.70 -0.13 10.33
CA THR A 323 -10.12 0.27 10.31
C THR A 323 -10.44 1.31 9.25
N GLU A 324 -9.42 2.07 8.81
CA GLU A 324 -9.57 3.12 7.81
C GLU A 324 -8.56 2.97 6.68
N PRO A 325 -8.92 3.36 5.44
CA PRO A 325 -8.00 3.33 4.31
C PRO A 325 -6.85 4.32 4.50
N ASN A 326 -5.68 4.01 3.93
CA ASN A 326 -4.46 4.83 4.02
C ASN A 326 -3.94 5.03 5.47
N THR A 327 -4.19 4.10 6.38
CA THR A 327 -3.67 4.11 7.75
C THR A 327 -2.72 2.95 8.05
N CYS A 328 -2.57 2.01 7.12
CA CYS A 328 -1.53 0.98 7.14
C CYS A 328 -0.89 0.92 5.76
N LEU A 329 0.30 1.50 5.62
CA LEU A 329 1.02 1.61 4.35
C LEU A 329 2.13 0.56 4.30
N ILE A 330 2.11 -0.26 3.26
CA ILE A 330 3.05 -1.35 3.06
C ILE A 330 3.57 -1.26 1.63
N SER A 331 4.87 -0.97 1.45
CA SER A 331 5.48 -1.05 0.13
C SER A 331 5.36 -2.47 -0.41
N ASN A 332 4.61 -2.65 -1.48
CA ASN A 332 4.34 -3.98 -2.03
C ASN A 332 4.65 -4.13 -3.51
N GLY A 333 4.42 -3.14 -4.34
CA GLY A 333 4.68 -3.20 -5.77
C GLY A 333 6.15 -3.39 -6.08
N PHE A 334 7.01 -2.51 -5.61
CA PHE A 334 8.46 -2.60 -5.76
C PHE A 334 9.17 -3.23 -4.55
N CYS A 335 8.52 -3.30 -3.41
CA CYS A 335 9.05 -3.87 -2.17
C CYS A 335 10.36 -3.21 -1.71
N THR A 336 10.36 -1.89 -1.61
CA THR A 336 11.54 -1.10 -1.26
C THR A 336 11.88 -1.22 0.23
N MET A 337 13.03 -1.84 0.56
CA MET A 337 13.58 -1.77 1.90
C MET A 337 14.05 -0.34 2.21
N GLY A 338 13.87 0.09 3.47
CA GLY A 338 14.14 1.47 3.90
C GLY A 338 13.01 2.46 3.63
N PHE A 339 11.85 2.00 3.16
CA PHE A 339 10.67 2.83 2.86
C PHE A 339 10.04 3.47 4.10
N ALA A 340 9.92 2.70 5.21
CA ALA A 340 9.02 3.08 6.29
C ALA A 340 9.49 4.30 7.09
N LEU A 341 10.79 4.45 7.33
CA LEU A 341 11.31 5.59 8.09
C LEU A 341 11.08 6.93 7.35
N PRO A 342 11.59 7.16 6.13
CA PRO A 342 11.33 8.40 5.40
C PRO A 342 9.85 8.58 5.05
N GLY A 343 9.12 7.50 4.76
CA GLY A 343 7.68 7.56 4.54
C GLY A 343 6.92 8.05 5.78
N SER A 344 7.33 7.64 6.98
CA SER A 344 6.73 8.11 8.24
C SER A 344 6.98 9.61 8.48
N MET A 345 8.16 10.10 8.12
CA MET A 345 8.47 11.53 8.18
C MET A 345 7.58 12.34 7.23
N GLY A 346 7.43 11.89 5.97
CA GLY A 346 6.52 12.51 5.02
C GLY A 346 5.07 12.50 5.51
N ALA A 347 4.61 11.36 6.05
CA ALA A 347 3.27 11.26 6.63
C ALA A 347 3.07 12.24 7.82
N LYS A 348 4.09 12.41 8.68
CA LYS A 348 4.03 13.35 9.81
C LYS A 348 3.98 14.80 9.37
N MET A 349 4.69 15.16 8.30
CA MET A 349 4.62 16.51 7.73
C MET A 349 3.22 16.83 7.18
N VAL A 350 2.55 15.85 6.58
CA VAL A 350 1.19 16.01 6.01
C VAL A 350 0.12 15.97 7.11
N PHE A 351 0.31 15.13 8.13
CA PHE A 351 -0.65 14.89 9.22
C PHE A 351 -0.01 15.15 10.59
N PRO A 352 0.29 16.42 10.94
CA PRO A 352 1.05 16.76 12.15
C PRO A 352 0.36 16.31 13.45
N ASP A 353 -0.96 16.21 13.46
CA ASP A 353 -1.75 15.87 14.67
C ASP A 353 -1.95 14.36 14.87
N ARG A 354 -1.61 13.53 13.85
CA ARG A 354 -1.74 12.07 13.96
C ARG A 354 -0.48 11.46 14.57
N LYS A 355 -0.65 10.34 15.27
CA LYS A 355 0.48 9.47 15.59
C LYS A 355 0.94 8.76 14.33
N ILE A 356 2.24 8.78 14.10
CA ILE A 356 2.88 8.10 12.95
C ILE A 356 3.91 7.13 13.50
N LEU A 357 3.82 5.88 13.08
CA LEU A 357 4.71 4.81 13.51
C LEU A 357 5.28 4.08 12.30
N SER A 358 6.59 3.87 12.26
CA SER A 358 7.23 2.97 11.31
C SER A 358 7.63 1.65 11.98
N ILE A 359 7.34 0.53 11.33
CA ILE A 359 7.83 -0.79 11.71
C ILE A 359 8.91 -1.18 10.71
N ASN A 360 10.12 -1.39 11.21
CA ASN A 360 11.30 -1.62 10.42
C ASN A 360 11.97 -2.93 10.86
N GLY A 361 12.55 -3.66 9.92
CA GLY A 361 13.61 -4.61 10.23
C GLY A 361 14.92 -3.84 10.39
N ASP A 362 15.84 -4.38 11.15
CA ASP A 362 17.14 -3.76 11.42
C ASP A 362 17.93 -3.41 10.15
N ALA A 363 18.04 -4.32 9.18
CA ALA A 363 18.71 -4.06 7.91
C ALA A 363 18.02 -2.96 7.08
N GLY A 364 16.69 -2.98 6.98
CA GLY A 364 15.92 -1.97 6.26
C GLY A 364 16.04 -0.59 6.89
N PHE A 365 16.02 -0.52 8.22
CA PHE A 365 16.19 0.73 8.96
C PHE A 365 17.51 1.45 8.63
N PHE A 366 18.61 0.68 8.51
CA PHE A 366 19.92 1.25 8.18
C PHE A 366 20.04 1.76 6.75
N MET A 367 19.14 1.40 5.84
CA MET A 367 19.19 1.90 4.45
C MET A 367 18.90 3.40 4.36
N ASN A 368 18.16 3.97 5.33
CA ASN A 368 17.81 5.38 5.37
C ASN A 368 17.96 6.00 6.77
N VAL A 369 18.81 5.43 7.61
CA VAL A 369 19.05 5.90 8.98
C VAL A 369 19.50 7.36 9.06
N GLN A 370 20.18 7.87 8.02
CA GLN A 370 20.64 9.28 7.93
C GLN A 370 19.47 10.27 7.93
N ASP A 371 18.27 9.85 7.54
CA ASP A 371 17.08 10.72 7.56
C ASP A 371 16.62 11.10 8.97
N LEU A 372 17.13 10.40 10.00
CA LEU A 372 16.90 10.77 11.40
C LEU A 372 17.44 12.16 11.73
N GLU A 373 18.54 12.61 11.10
CA GLU A 373 19.01 13.98 11.25
C GLU A 373 17.91 14.98 10.86
N THR A 374 17.31 14.77 9.71
CA THR A 374 16.20 15.60 9.22
C THR A 374 15.00 15.54 10.18
N ALA A 375 14.65 14.35 10.66
CA ALA A 375 13.54 14.18 11.61
C ALA A 375 13.78 14.95 12.91
N VAL A 376 15.01 14.96 13.42
CA VAL A 376 15.40 15.73 14.61
C VAL A 376 15.32 17.24 14.34
N ARG A 377 15.93 17.70 13.26
CA ARG A 377 15.96 19.11 12.89
C ARG A 377 14.57 19.69 12.64
N GLU A 378 13.70 18.94 11.99
CA GLU A 378 12.30 19.32 11.71
C GLU A 378 11.35 18.99 12.88
N LYS A 379 11.87 18.42 14.00
CA LYS A 379 11.09 18.04 15.18
C LYS A 379 9.89 17.15 14.88
N LEU A 380 10.06 16.20 13.98
CA LEU A 380 9.00 15.29 13.58
C LEU A 380 8.83 14.21 14.66
N ASN A 381 7.71 14.22 15.37
CA ASN A 381 7.37 13.15 16.30
C ASN A 381 6.89 11.92 15.53
N VAL A 382 7.85 11.13 15.05
CA VAL A 382 7.65 9.80 14.47
C VAL A 382 8.26 8.76 15.39
N VAL A 383 7.61 7.62 15.55
CA VAL A 383 8.14 6.52 16.36
C VAL A 383 8.60 5.40 15.44
N ALA A 384 9.88 5.05 15.48
CA ALA A 384 10.45 3.92 14.76
C ALA A 384 10.59 2.72 15.70
N VAL A 385 9.82 1.67 15.41
CA VAL A 385 9.99 0.36 16.05
C VAL A 385 10.89 -0.48 15.15
N VAL A 386 12.04 -0.91 15.67
CA VAL A 386 13.04 -1.69 14.95
C VAL A 386 13.07 -3.13 15.50
N TRP A 387 12.73 -4.09 14.65
CA TRP A 387 12.77 -5.51 15.00
C TRP A 387 14.17 -6.05 14.73
N LEU A 388 14.81 -6.54 15.80
CA LEU A 388 16.20 -6.98 15.80
C LEU A 388 16.26 -8.50 15.72
N ASP A 389 16.65 -9.03 14.58
CA ASP A 389 16.98 -10.44 14.42
C ASP A 389 18.40 -10.68 13.91
N GLY A 390 19.13 -9.62 13.52
CA GLY A 390 20.51 -9.67 13.05
C GLY A 390 20.68 -10.45 11.75
N GLU A 391 19.60 -10.54 10.95
CA GLU A 391 19.66 -11.27 9.68
C GLU A 391 18.59 -10.78 8.68
N TYR A 392 18.79 -11.10 7.40
CA TYR A 392 17.79 -10.90 6.34
C TYR A 392 16.73 -12.02 6.37
N GLY A 393 15.80 -11.96 7.35
CA GLY A 393 14.88 -13.06 7.66
C GLY A 393 14.03 -13.56 6.49
N LEU A 394 13.46 -12.67 5.66
CA LEU A 394 12.67 -13.07 4.49
C LEU A 394 13.51 -13.74 3.40
N ILE A 395 14.76 -13.30 3.22
CA ILE A 395 15.68 -13.94 2.28
C ILE A 395 16.08 -15.32 2.79
N LYS A 396 16.32 -15.45 4.11
CA LYS A 396 16.57 -16.74 4.76
C LYS A 396 15.44 -17.72 4.49
N TRP A 397 14.18 -17.33 4.69
CA TRP A 397 13.04 -18.20 4.40
C TRP A 397 12.99 -18.63 2.93
N LYS A 398 13.27 -17.74 2.00
CA LYS A 398 13.33 -18.07 0.57
C LYS A 398 14.46 -19.03 0.25
N GLN A 399 15.67 -18.81 0.79
CA GLN A 399 16.78 -19.72 0.60
C GLN A 399 16.49 -21.11 1.19
N GLN A 400 15.95 -21.19 2.40
CA GLN A 400 15.58 -22.45 3.03
C GLN A 400 14.56 -23.25 2.22
N ILE A 401 13.57 -22.58 1.63
CA ILE A 401 12.58 -23.23 0.74
C ILE A 401 13.23 -23.68 -0.58
N GLN A 402 14.12 -22.89 -1.14
CA GLN A 402 14.70 -23.15 -2.45
C GLN A 402 15.87 -24.17 -2.40
N PHE A 403 16.57 -24.24 -1.28
CA PHE A 403 17.79 -25.04 -1.11
C PHE A 403 17.66 -26.06 0.04
N ASP A 404 16.50 -26.68 0.20
CA ASP A 404 16.24 -27.79 1.14
C ASP A 404 16.70 -27.50 2.59
N GLY A 405 16.55 -26.26 3.05
CA GLY A 405 16.92 -25.82 4.40
C GLY A 405 18.25 -25.07 4.48
N ASP A 406 19.07 -25.11 3.44
CA ASP A 406 20.34 -24.38 3.41
C ASP A 406 20.14 -22.87 3.21
N HIS A 407 21.00 -22.08 3.87
CA HIS A 407 21.05 -20.62 3.73
C HIS A 407 22.44 -20.11 4.13
N SER A 408 22.87 -18.98 3.59
CA SER A 408 24.20 -18.43 3.85
C SER A 408 24.26 -16.90 3.69
N ASN A 409 25.27 -16.29 4.32
CA ASN A 409 25.61 -14.87 4.17
C ASN A 409 24.49 -13.88 4.49
N LEU A 410 23.67 -14.15 5.51
CA LEU A 410 22.50 -13.35 5.87
C LEU A 410 22.65 -12.63 7.20
N LYS A 411 23.60 -13.01 8.03
CA LYS A 411 23.79 -12.48 9.39
C LYS A 411 24.67 -11.23 9.41
N PHE A 412 24.35 -10.32 10.31
CA PHE A 412 25.12 -9.12 10.62
C PHE A 412 24.93 -8.72 12.08
N ASP A 413 25.83 -7.89 12.59
CA ASP A 413 25.74 -7.34 13.94
C ASP A 413 25.03 -5.98 13.94
N ASN A 414 24.20 -5.75 14.92
CA ASN A 414 23.51 -4.48 15.14
C ASN A 414 24.20 -3.65 16.22
N PRO A 415 24.26 -2.32 16.08
CA PRO A 415 24.64 -1.45 17.20
C PRO A 415 23.55 -1.39 18.27
N ASP A 416 23.86 -0.85 19.45
CA ASP A 416 22.85 -0.46 20.44
C ASP A 416 22.01 0.73 19.92
N PHE A 417 20.73 0.51 19.66
CA PHE A 417 19.83 1.51 19.08
C PHE A 417 19.51 2.65 20.07
N GLY A 418 19.52 2.39 21.37
CA GLY A 418 19.40 3.43 22.37
C GLY A 418 20.60 4.38 22.35
N THR A 419 21.80 3.86 22.14
CA THR A 419 23.02 4.67 21.98
C THR A 419 23.00 5.45 20.66
N LEU A 420 22.57 4.84 19.58
CA LEU A 420 22.37 5.50 18.29
C LEU A 420 21.41 6.69 18.43
N ALA A 421 20.27 6.52 19.07
CA ALA A 421 19.31 7.58 19.31
C ALA A 421 19.92 8.73 20.13
N ARG A 422 20.62 8.43 21.23
CA ARG A 422 21.29 9.44 22.05
C ARG A 422 22.33 10.23 21.26
N SER A 423 23.10 9.58 20.36
CA SER A 423 24.10 10.26 19.55
C SER A 423 23.49 11.29 18.57
N LEU A 424 22.22 11.14 18.25
CA LEU A 424 21.44 12.06 17.42
C LEU A 424 20.56 13.03 18.25
N ASN A 425 20.76 13.08 19.57
CA ASN A 425 19.96 13.88 20.49
C ASN A 425 18.45 13.57 20.45
N MET A 426 18.09 12.30 20.22
CA MET A 426 16.71 11.83 20.25
C MET A 426 16.47 10.84 21.39
N TRP A 427 15.22 10.64 21.73
CA TRP A 427 14.83 9.60 22.66
C TRP A 427 14.94 8.23 22.00
N GLY A 428 15.46 7.27 22.71
CA GLY A 428 15.50 5.89 22.25
C GLY A 428 15.80 4.93 23.39
N THR A 429 15.26 3.74 23.26
CA THR A 429 15.47 2.62 24.19
C THR A 429 15.55 1.31 23.45
N GLN A 430 16.18 0.33 24.07
CA GLN A 430 16.11 -1.06 23.64
C GLN A 430 15.45 -1.85 24.76
N ILE A 431 14.42 -2.61 24.44
CA ILE A 431 13.69 -3.43 25.41
C ILE A 431 14.32 -4.82 25.53
N SER A 432 14.18 -5.43 26.69
CA SER A 432 14.65 -6.78 27.00
C SER A 432 13.55 -7.71 27.49
N SER A 433 12.33 -7.21 27.63
CA SER A 433 11.15 -8.00 27.96
C SER A 433 9.90 -7.47 27.28
N ALA A 434 8.92 -8.36 27.05
CA ALA A 434 7.66 -8.00 26.41
C ALA A 434 6.88 -6.94 27.23
N LYS A 435 7.01 -6.93 28.53
CA LYS A 435 6.31 -5.98 29.41
C LYS A 435 6.80 -4.54 29.30
N GLU A 436 8.02 -4.34 28.79
CA GLU A 436 8.60 -3.03 28.59
C GLU A 436 8.09 -2.34 27.32
N PHE A 437 7.58 -3.11 26.33
CA PHE A 437 7.27 -2.57 24.99
C PHE A 437 6.12 -1.55 25.03
N LEU A 438 4.98 -1.90 25.61
CA LEU A 438 3.82 -0.99 25.65
C LEU A 438 4.13 0.33 26.38
N PRO A 439 4.75 0.34 27.59
CA PRO A 439 5.18 1.57 28.25
C PRO A 439 6.17 2.39 27.43
N ALA A 440 7.14 1.73 26.77
CA ALA A 440 8.12 2.41 25.92
C ALA A 440 7.43 3.07 24.71
N LEU A 441 6.46 2.40 24.10
CA LEU A 441 5.70 2.93 22.98
C LEU A 441 4.86 4.16 23.38
N GLU A 442 4.21 4.12 24.55
CA GLU A 442 3.48 5.25 25.10
C GLU A 442 4.39 6.43 25.40
N GLU A 443 5.59 6.18 25.94
CA GLU A 443 6.58 7.23 26.25
C GLU A 443 7.18 7.83 24.95
N ALA A 444 7.44 7.01 23.94
CA ALA A 444 7.93 7.47 22.64
C ALA A 444 6.98 8.49 21.98
N PHE A 445 5.68 8.28 22.07
CA PHE A 445 4.70 9.22 21.51
C PHE A 445 4.53 10.53 22.31
N LYS A 446 5.07 10.62 23.53
CA LYS A 446 5.09 11.89 24.32
C LYS A 446 6.27 12.79 23.95
N GLN A 447 7.24 12.27 23.21
CA GLN A 447 8.43 13.03 22.83
C GLN A 447 8.08 14.15 21.84
N LYS A 448 8.87 15.23 21.84
CA LYS A 448 8.70 16.36 20.91
C LYS A 448 9.40 16.17 19.56
N GLY A 449 10.17 15.12 19.41
CA GLY A 449 10.94 14.75 18.23
C GLY A 449 10.83 13.26 17.94
N PRO A 450 11.64 12.72 17.03
CA PRO A 450 11.63 11.30 16.68
C PRO A 450 12.07 10.43 17.85
N ALA A 451 11.59 9.18 17.84
CA ALA A 451 11.92 8.19 18.87
C ALA A 451 12.21 6.82 18.25
N ILE A 452 13.09 6.02 18.87
CA ILE A 452 13.42 4.64 18.46
C ILE A 452 13.15 3.68 19.64
N ILE A 453 12.52 2.55 19.32
CA ILE A 453 12.35 1.41 20.24
C ILE A 453 12.90 0.16 19.59
#